data_e3a8e4624563131075e5074b462573b6
#
_entry.id   e3a8e4624563131075e5074b462573b6
#
_cell.length_a   1.000
_cell.length_b   1.000
_cell.length_c   1.000
_cell.angle_alpha   90.00
_cell.angle_beta   90.00
_cell.angle_gamma   90.00
#
_symmetry.space_group_name_H-M   'P 1'
#
loop_
_entity.id
_entity.type
_entity.pdbx_description
1 polymer ?
#
loop_
_entity_poly.entity_id
_entity_poly.type
_entity_poly.pdbx_seq_one_letter_code
_entity_poly.pdbx_strand_id
1 'polypeptide(L)'
;SKVNEASKTAETSQETEPPKETEAPEAVNLVLGETASFENFEITVTNFDFTAKAENPQKGKGGALIPSNGETVANIYFDVKYNGKRAISFPFFSCEVVYGDGYTFYSERIWFYDNGVDAWLNTGTIEPLTPKFGSVFSFFVPEEVRDNQENTLSVIFYTSSSTAPIAVYNVR
;
A
#
# COMPACT_ATOMS: atom_id res chain seq x y z
N SER A 1 -39.56 4.57 -70.93
CA SER A 1 -39.38 3.26 -70.26
C SER A 1 -37.97 3.09 -69.79
N LYS A 2 -37.69 3.38 -68.58
CA LYS A 2 -36.47 2.87 -67.87
C LYS A 2 -36.84 2.61 -66.42
N VAL A 3 -36.79 1.39 -66.04
CA VAL A 3 -36.95 0.87 -64.69
C VAL A 3 -35.67 1.14 -63.91
N ASN A 4 -35.74 1.77 -62.75
CA ASN A 4 -34.63 1.91 -61.82
C ASN A 4 -34.80 0.87 -60.72
N GLU A 5 -33.89 -0.10 -60.66
CA GLU A 5 -33.71 -1.01 -59.53
C GLU A 5 -33.04 -0.28 -58.38
N ALA A 6 -33.69 -0.25 -57.25
CA ALA A 6 -33.11 0.22 -56.01
C ALA A 6 -32.36 -0.91 -55.31
N SER A 7 -31.04 -0.76 -55.18
CA SER A 7 -30.18 -1.65 -54.44
C SER A 7 -30.42 -1.45 -52.92
N LYS A 8 -30.83 -2.52 -52.24
CA LYS A 8 -31.07 -2.58 -50.81
C LYS A 8 -29.78 -3.01 -50.13
N THR A 9 -29.04 -2.04 -49.56
CA THR A 9 -27.86 -2.34 -48.75
C THR A 9 -28.32 -2.81 -47.37
N ALA A 10 -27.97 -4.04 -47.03
CA ALA A 10 -28.17 -4.59 -45.68
C ALA A 10 -27.08 -4.05 -44.74
N GLU A 11 -27.45 -3.25 -43.75
CA GLU A 11 -26.60 -2.89 -42.63
C GLU A 11 -26.50 -4.10 -41.71
N THR A 12 -25.29 -4.69 -41.64
CA THR A 12 -24.95 -5.67 -40.62
C THR A 12 -24.61 -4.94 -39.34
N SER A 13 -25.51 -4.91 -38.36
CA SER A 13 -25.25 -4.46 -37.02
C SER A 13 -24.25 -5.42 -36.35
N GLN A 14 -23.02 -4.99 -36.16
CA GLN A 14 -22.08 -5.67 -35.28
C GLN A 14 -22.52 -5.39 -33.84
N GLU A 15 -23.01 -6.42 -33.19
CA GLU A 15 -23.26 -6.45 -31.76
C GLU A 15 -21.90 -6.40 -31.04
N THR A 16 -21.58 -5.25 -30.47
CA THR A 16 -20.35 -5.06 -29.68
C THR A 16 -20.59 -5.72 -28.32
N GLU A 17 -19.91 -6.82 -28.05
CA GLU A 17 -19.89 -7.43 -26.71
C GLU A 17 -19.50 -6.37 -25.68
N PRO A 18 -20.20 -6.30 -24.52
CA PRO A 18 -19.80 -5.38 -23.45
C PRO A 18 -18.38 -5.72 -22.98
N PRO A 19 -17.57 -4.70 -22.59
CA PRO A 19 -16.23 -4.93 -22.08
C PRO A 19 -16.30 -5.88 -20.89
N LYS A 20 -15.53 -6.97 -20.94
CA LYS A 20 -15.39 -7.90 -19.84
C LYS A 20 -14.86 -7.12 -18.64
N GLU A 21 -15.70 -6.96 -17.61
CA GLU A 21 -15.34 -6.33 -16.35
C GLU A 21 -14.13 -7.08 -15.78
N THR A 22 -12.99 -6.41 -15.75
CA THR A 22 -11.77 -6.98 -15.17
C THR A 22 -12.01 -7.00 -13.66
N GLU A 23 -12.23 -8.18 -13.09
CA GLU A 23 -12.34 -8.35 -11.64
C GLU A 23 -11.10 -7.73 -10.98
N ALA A 24 -11.34 -6.86 -10.00
CA ALA A 24 -10.26 -6.31 -9.19
C ALA A 24 -9.50 -7.47 -8.53
N PRO A 25 -8.16 -7.44 -8.49
CA PRO A 25 -7.40 -8.50 -7.86
C PRO A 25 -7.84 -8.66 -6.40
N GLU A 26 -8.17 -9.87 -5.99
CA GLU A 26 -8.48 -10.19 -4.60
C GLU A 26 -7.24 -9.91 -3.73
N ALA A 27 -7.45 -9.23 -2.60
CA ALA A 27 -6.39 -8.99 -1.65
C ALA A 27 -5.85 -10.30 -1.08
N VAL A 28 -4.54 -10.45 -1.06
CA VAL A 28 -3.89 -11.63 -0.49
C VAL A 28 -3.80 -11.48 1.03
N ASN A 29 -4.32 -12.47 1.77
CA ASN A 29 -4.18 -12.54 3.23
C ASN A 29 -2.83 -13.17 3.59
N LEU A 30 -2.03 -12.49 4.38
CA LEU A 30 -0.65 -12.83 4.71
C LEU A 30 -0.40 -12.75 6.22
N VAL A 31 0.66 -13.38 6.66
CA VAL A 31 1.24 -13.21 8.01
C VAL A 31 2.58 -12.50 7.92
N LEU A 32 3.11 -12.06 9.07
CA LEU A 32 4.42 -11.41 9.13
C LEU A 32 5.50 -12.30 8.50
N GLY A 33 6.34 -11.71 7.68
CA GLY A 33 7.42 -12.39 6.96
C GLY A 33 7.03 -12.94 5.58
N GLU A 34 5.76 -13.03 5.25
CA GLU A 34 5.31 -13.40 3.90
C GLU A 34 5.37 -12.20 2.94
N THR A 35 5.56 -12.47 1.66
CA THR A 35 5.73 -11.44 0.63
C THR A 35 4.48 -11.34 -0.24
N ALA A 36 3.91 -10.15 -0.32
CA ALA A 36 2.94 -9.79 -1.34
C ALA A 36 3.67 -9.34 -2.60
N SER A 37 3.22 -9.84 -3.76
CA SER A 37 3.73 -9.40 -5.07
C SER A 37 2.58 -8.79 -5.85
N PHE A 38 2.75 -7.58 -6.34
CA PHE A 38 1.76 -6.89 -7.18
C PHE A 38 2.46 -5.96 -8.17
N GLU A 39 2.00 -6.00 -9.43
CA GLU A 39 2.63 -5.26 -10.52
C GLU A 39 4.16 -5.44 -10.55
N ASN A 40 4.90 -4.36 -10.23
CA ASN A 40 6.35 -4.32 -10.21
C ASN A 40 6.94 -4.29 -8.79
N PHE A 41 6.16 -4.63 -7.79
CA PHE A 41 6.56 -4.53 -6.38
C PHE A 41 6.43 -5.86 -5.65
N GLU A 42 7.32 -6.02 -4.68
CA GLU A 42 7.22 -7.02 -3.64
C GLU A 42 7.27 -6.28 -2.29
N ILE A 43 6.31 -6.55 -1.40
CA ILE A 43 6.27 -6.00 -0.03
C ILE A 43 6.30 -7.18 0.93
N THR A 44 7.13 -7.08 1.96
CA THR A 44 7.22 -8.05 3.05
C THR A 44 7.14 -7.30 4.37
N VAL A 45 6.03 -7.43 5.12
CA VAL A 45 5.97 -6.88 6.49
C VAL A 45 6.85 -7.72 7.39
N THR A 46 7.88 -7.10 7.96
CA THR A 46 8.93 -7.79 8.72
C THR A 46 8.75 -7.69 10.23
N ASN A 47 8.13 -6.59 10.70
CA ASN A 47 7.91 -6.38 12.13
C ASN A 47 6.74 -5.40 12.36
N PHE A 48 6.19 -5.47 13.55
CA PHE A 48 5.18 -4.57 14.08
C PHE A 48 5.49 -4.30 15.54
N ASP A 49 5.46 -3.02 15.97
CA ASP A 49 5.65 -2.67 17.36
C ASP A 49 4.84 -1.42 17.77
N PHE A 50 4.85 -1.13 19.09
CA PHE A 50 4.28 0.10 19.64
C PHE A 50 5.36 0.91 20.33
N THR A 51 5.37 2.22 20.08
CA THR A 51 6.34 3.17 20.69
C THR A 51 5.63 4.42 21.21
N ALA A 52 6.31 5.18 22.07
CA ALA A 52 5.77 6.44 22.63
C ALA A 52 5.80 7.61 21.61
N LYS A 53 6.54 7.49 20.52
CA LYS A 53 6.71 8.53 19.50
C LYS A 53 7.12 7.94 18.17
N ALA A 54 6.70 8.59 17.06
CA ALA A 54 7.16 8.24 15.72
C ALA A 54 8.46 8.99 15.43
N GLU A 55 9.56 8.27 15.30
CA GLU A 55 10.89 8.81 15.03
C GLU A 55 11.45 8.34 13.70
N ASN A 56 12.35 9.15 13.12
CA ASN A 56 13.19 8.68 12.04
C ASN A 56 14.03 7.50 12.54
N PRO A 57 14.02 6.34 11.86
CA PRO A 57 14.83 5.18 12.27
C PRO A 57 16.34 5.48 12.36
N GLN A 58 16.83 6.49 11.64
CA GLN A 58 18.19 6.99 11.80
C GLN A 58 18.26 7.91 13.02
N LYS A 59 18.79 7.40 14.12
CA LYS A 59 18.92 8.12 15.38
C LYS A 59 19.54 9.50 15.21
N GLY A 60 18.90 10.52 15.81
CA GLY A 60 19.39 11.91 15.80
C GLY A 60 19.09 12.68 14.52
N LYS A 61 18.31 12.13 13.59
CA LYS A 61 17.87 12.79 12.37
C LYS A 61 16.36 13.05 12.41
N GLY A 62 15.97 14.28 12.07
CA GLY A 62 14.57 14.71 12.01
C GLY A 62 13.91 14.87 13.38
N GLY A 63 12.68 15.36 13.37
CA GLY A 63 11.85 15.52 14.56
C GLY A 63 11.01 14.27 14.84
N ALA A 64 10.72 14.02 16.11
CA ALA A 64 9.73 13.03 16.52
C ALA A 64 8.31 13.60 16.43
N LEU A 65 7.34 12.80 16.01
CA LEU A 65 5.93 13.08 16.21
C LEU A 65 5.47 12.40 17.50
N ILE A 66 4.85 13.16 18.37
CA ILE A 66 4.35 12.70 19.67
C ILE A 66 2.84 12.63 19.57
N PRO A 67 2.22 11.46 19.81
CA PRO A 67 0.77 11.33 19.83
C PRO A 67 0.14 12.10 21.00
N SER A 68 -1.16 12.32 20.95
CA SER A 68 -1.93 12.95 22.03
C SER A 68 -2.00 12.04 23.27
N ASN A 69 -2.48 12.59 24.40
CA ASN A 69 -2.73 11.78 25.59
C ASN A 69 -3.75 10.67 25.30
N GLY A 70 -3.46 9.46 25.73
CA GLY A 70 -4.30 8.28 25.49
C GLY A 70 -4.05 7.61 24.15
N GLU A 71 -3.04 8.08 23.39
CA GLU A 71 -2.58 7.46 22.15
C GLU A 71 -1.16 6.91 22.26
N THR A 72 -0.86 5.97 21.40
CA THR A 72 0.48 5.40 21.21
C THR A 72 0.79 5.36 19.70
N VAL A 73 2.03 5.09 19.35
CA VAL A 73 2.43 4.91 17.96
C VAL A 73 2.51 3.43 17.65
N ALA A 74 1.76 2.99 16.64
CA ALA A 74 1.93 1.70 16.00
C ALA A 74 2.88 1.85 14.82
N ASN A 75 3.95 1.07 14.75
CA ASN A 75 4.91 1.08 13.66
C ASN A 75 4.84 -0.23 12.88
N ILE A 76 4.75 -0.11 11.57
CA ILE A 76 4.77 -1.23 10.63
C ILE A 76 6.09 -1.16 9.87
N TYR A 77 6.96 -2.14 10.07
CA TYR A 77 8.23 -2.27 9.35
C TYR A 77 8.05 -3.23 8.20
N PHE A 78 8.52 -2.85 7.03
CA PHE A 78 8.39 -3.68 5.84
C PHE A 78 9.54 -3.42 4.88
N ASP A 79 9.87 -4.44 4.13
CA ASP A 79 10.82 -4.37 3.03
C ASP A 79 10.08 -4.18 1.72
N VAL A 80 10.65 -3.37 0.84
CA VAL A 80 10.16 -3.14 -0.52
C VAL A 80 11.23 -3.54 -1.52
N LYS A 81 10.83 -4.30 -2.56
CA LYS A 81 11.63 -4.54 -3.75
C LYS A 81 10.88 -4.02 -4.97
N TYR A 82 11.56 -3.23 -5.76
CA TYR A 82 11.03 -2.66 -6.99
C TYR A 82 11.66 -3.33 -8.22
N ASN A 83 10.82 -3.92 -9.07
CA ASN A 83 11.22 -4.65 -10.27
C ASN A 83 10.87 -3.89 -11.57
N GLY A 84 10.42 -2.62 -11.46
CA GLY A 84 10.01 -1.81 -12.60
C GLY A 84 11.19 -1.31 -13.44
N LYS A 85 10.86 -0.87 -14.66
CA LYS A 85 11.86 -0.39 -15.65
C LYS A 85 11.98 1.13 -15.72
N ARG A 86 11.20 1.87 -14.93
CA ARG A 86 11.18 3.34 -14.88
C ARG A 86 11.28 3.80 -13.45
N ALA A 87 11.91 4.96 -13.24
CA ALA A 87 11.92 5.61 -11.93
C ALA A 87 10.48 5.96 -11.48
N ILE A 88 10.22 5.83 -10.19
CA ILE A 88 8.94 6.17 -9.55
C ILE A 88 9.16 7.02 -8.31
N SER A 89 8.16 7.84 -7.97
CA SER A 89 8.17 8.58 -6.71
C SER A 89 7.74 7.70 -5.55
N PHE A 90 8.41 7.84 -4.40
CA PHE A 90 8.01 7.22 -3.14
C PHE A 90 7.35 8.29 -2.24
N PRO A 91 6.28 8.01 -1.50
CA PRO A 91 5.54 6.74 -1.47
C PRO A 91 4.61 6.58 -2.70
N PHE A 92 4.50 5.36 -3.18
CA PHE A 92 3.59 4.99 -4.29
C PHE A 92 2.45 4.06 -3.83
N PHE A 93 2.38 3.79 -2.55
CA PHE A 93 1.31 3.04 -1.89
C PHE A 93 0.97 3.71 -0.56
N SER A 94 -0.21 3.38 -0.05
CA SER A 94 -0.67 3.76 1.28
C SER A 94 -0.89 2.52 2.14
N CYS A 95 -0.99 2.74 3.44
CA CYS A 95 -1.20 1.69 4.40
C CYS A 95 -2.19 2.16 5.46
N GLU A 96 -3.07 1.27 5.86
CA GLU A 96 -4.04 1.45 6.94
C GLU A 96 -3.85 0.36 7.99
N VAL A 97 -4.11 0.70 9.25
CA VAL A 97 -4.24 -0.25 10.35
C VAL A 97 -5.71 -0.41 10.69
N VAL A 98 -6.20 -1.64 10.70
CA VAL A 98 -7.58 -1.98 11.06
C VAL A 98 -7.59 -2.79 12.35
N TYR A 99 -8.36 -2.32 13.33
CA TYR A 99 -8.49 -2.92 14.66
C TYR A 99 -9.92 -3.39 14.92
N GLY A 100 -10.07 -4.62 15.42
CA GLY A 100 -11.36 -5.22 15.74
C GLY A 100 -12.31 -5.22 14.56
N ASP A 101 -13.56 -4.83 14.80
CA ASP A 101 -14.65 -4.88 13.82
C ASP A 101 -14.64 -3.72 12.80
N GLY A 102 -13.48 -3.06 12.57
CA GLY A 102 -13.34 -2.08 11.49
C GLY A 102 -12.92 -0.67 11.90
N TYR A 103 -12.35 -0.48 13.08
CA TYR A 103 -11.70 0.80 13.41
C TYR A 103 -10.44 0.97 12.56
N THR A 104 -10.42 1.99 11.71
CA THR A 104 -9.35 2.22 10.72
C THR A 104 -8.52 3.42 11.11
N PHE A 105 -7.20 3.26 11.09
CA PHE A 105 -6.22 4.31 11.36
C PHE A 105 -5.32 4.50 10.13
N TYR A 106 -5.03 5.78 9.83
CA TYR A 106 -4.20 6.17 8.69
C TYR A 106 -2.79 6.53 9.14
N SER A 107 -1.80 6.36 8.26
CA SER A 107 -0.42 6.66 8.59
C SER A 107 -0.17 8.15 8.78
N GLU A 108 0.50 8.53 9.87
CA GLU A 108 0.96 9.89 10.17
C GLU A 108 2.33 10.16 9.55
N ARG A 109 3.15 9.14 9.40
CA ARG A 109 4.50 9.25 8.87
C ARG A 109 4.91 7.99 8.14
N ILE A 110 5.68 8.19 7.06
CA ILE A 110 6.39 7.13 6.36
C ILE A 110 7.87 7.47 6.27
N TRP A 111 8.71 6.45 6.39
CA TRP A 111 10.14 6.52 6.13
C TRP A 111 10.56 5.36 5.25
N PHE A 112 11.55 5.57 4.40
CA PHE A 112 12.22 4.52 3.66
C PHE A 112 13.73 4.75 3.68
N TYR A 113 14.49 3.67 3.63
CA TYR A 113 15.95 3.73 3.58
C TYR A 113 16.44 3.86 2.14
N ASP A 114 17.06 4.99 1.83
CA ASP A 114 17.66 5.24 0.52
C ASP A 114 19.14 4.82 0.56
N ASN A 115 19.44 3.70 -0.12
CA ASN A 115 20.80 3.15 -0.21
C ASN A 115 21.77 4.08 -0.95
N GLY A 116 21.28 4.95 -1.82
CA GLY A 116 22.11 5.87 -2.62
C GLY A 116 22.71 6.99 -1.78
N VAL A 117 21.98 7.47 -0.77
CA VAL A 117 22.41 8.53 0.15
C VAL A 117 22.69 8.05 1.56
N ASP A 118 22.53 6.76 1.82
CA ASP A 118 22.71 6.12 3.15
C ASP A 118 21.90 6.82 4.24
N ALA A 119 20.60 7.06 3.98
CA ALA A 119 19.73 7.81 4.86
C ALA A 119 18.28 7.35 4.82
N TRP A 120 17.55 7.60 5.91
CA TRP A 120 16.11 7.44 5.96
C TRP A 120 15.41 8.73 5.53
N LEU A 121 14.59 8.61 4.49
CA LEU A 121 13.85 9.71 3.86
C LEU A 121 12.34 9.45 3.96
N ASN A 122 11.54 10.51 3.88
CA ASN A 122 10.07 10.43 3.84
C ASN A 122 9.50 10.59 2.42
N THR A 123 10.28 11.09 1.49
CA THR A 123 9.96 11.18 0.06
C THR A 123 11.22 10.99 -0.77
N GLY A 124 11.07 10.51 -1.98
CA GLY A 124 12.22 10.36 -2.90
C GLY A 124 11.84 9.67 -4.19
N THR A 125 12.84 9.29 -4.95
CA THR A 125 12.70 8.56 -6.21
C THR A 125 13.33 7.18 -6.05
N ILE A 126 12.61 6.14 -6.46
CA ILE A 126 13.11 4.78 -6.53
C ILE A 126 13.48 4.51 -7.98
N GLU A 127 14.75 4.28 -8.21
CA GLU A 127 15.29 3.97 -9.54
C GLU A 127 15.09 2.50 -9.91
N PRO A 128 15.05 2.16 -11.22
CA PRO A 128 15.11 0.77 -11.66
C PRO A 128 16.32 0.04 -11.07
N LEU A 129 16.16 -1.22 -10.72
CA LEU A 129 17.21 -2.06 -10.13
C LEU A 129 17.68 -1.59 -8.73
N THR A 130 16.96 -0.69 -8.07
CA THR A 130 17.23 -0.35 -6.67
C THR A 130 17.21 -1.63 -5.84
N PRO A 131 18.23 -1.89 -5.01
CA PRO A 131 18.22 -3.00 -4.07
C PRO A 131 17.00 -2.94 -3.15
N LYS A 132 16.60 -4.10 -2.62
CA LYS A 132 15.55 -4.17 -1.59
C LYS A 132 15.90 -3.22 -0.43
N PHE A 133 14.94 -2.43 0.02
CA PHE A 133 15.10 -1.42 1.06
C PHE A 133 14.03 -1.53 2.13
N GLY A 134 14.38 -1.17 3.37
CA GLY A 134 13.47 -1.13 4.49
C GLY A 134 12.62 0.14 4.50
N SER A 135 11.40 0.01 5.00
CA SER A 135 10.47 1.11 5.19
C SER A 135 9.70 0.97 6.50
N VAL A 136 9.16 2.08 7.01
CA VAL A 136 8.28 2.08 8.17
C VAL A 136 7.15 3.06 7.99
N PHE A 137 5.91 2.61 8.28
CA PHE A 137 4.76 3.46 8.50
C PHE A 137 4.50 3.59 9.99
N SER A 138 4.21 4.81 10.45
CA SER A 138 3.82 5.08 11.83
C SER A 138 2.40 5.64 11.88
N PHE A 139 1.61 5.15 12.83
CA PHE A 139 0.20 5.46 13.03
C PHE A 139 -0.04 5.91 14.46
N PHE A 140 -0.86 6.94 14.67
CA PHE A 140 -1.37 7.26 15.99
C PHE A 140 -2.63 6.45 16.24
N VAL A 141 -2.61 5.66 17.28
CA VAL A 141 -3.72 4.78 17.66
C VAL A 141 -4.00 4.91 19.16
N PRO A 142 -5.26 4.72 19.61
CA PRO A 142 -5.56 4.66 21.04
C PRO A 142 -4.70 3.61 21.74
N GLU A 143 -4.32 3.86 23.00
CA GLU A 143 -3.57 2.89 23.82
C GLU A 143 -4.30 1.56 23.96
N GLU A 144 -5.64 1.56 23.89
CA GLU A 144 -6.44 0.34 23.85
C GLU A 144 -6.01 -0.62 22.75
N VAL A 145 -5.61 -0.11 21.56
CA VAL A 145 -5.13 -0.94 20.45
C VAL A 145 -3.88 -1.73 20.84
N ARG A 146 -3.00 -1.14 21.65
CA ARG A 146 -1.83 -1.81 22.21
C ARG A 146 -2.20 -2.80 23.32
N ASP A 147 -3.08 -2.37 24.22
CA ASP A 147 -3.31 -3.04 25.51
C ASP A 147 -4.31 -4.19 25.41
N ASN A 148 -5.31 -4.09 24.53
CA ASN A 148 -6.29 -5.13 24.28
C ASN A 148 -5.78 -6.11 23.21
N GLN A 149 -5.32 -7.28 23.66
CA GLN A 149 -4.78 -8.34 22.81
C GLN A 149 -5.85 -9.30 22.25
N GLU A 150 -7.11 -9.14 22.63
CA GLU A 150 -8.21 -10.04 22.21
C GLU A 150 -8.75 -9.66 20.82
N ASN A 151 -8.66 -8.38 20.45
CA ASN A 151 -9.13 -7.92 19.16
C ASN A 151 -8.07 -8.13 18.07
N THR A 152 -8.52 -8.45 16.87
CA THR A 152 -7.67 -8.59 15.69
C THR A 152 -7.02 -7.27 15.32
N LEU A 153 -5.85 -7.34 14.74
CA LEU A 153 -5.12 -6.20 14.18
C LEU A 153 -4.57 -6.59 12.81
N SER A 154 -4.95 -5.83 11.81
CA SER A 154 -4.54 -6.06 10.42
C SER A 154 -3.93 -4.81 9.83
N VAL A 155 -2.99 -5.00 8.91
CA VAL A 155 -2.35 -3.95 8.12
C VAL A 155 -2.73 -4.14 6.67
N ILE A 156 -3.32 -3.12 6.05
CA ILE A 156 -3.83 -3.19 4.69
C ILE A 156 -3.06 -2.24 3.80
N PHE A 157 -2.51 -2.75 2.71
CA PHE A 157 -1.81 -1.95 1.70
C PHE A 157 -2.67 -1.70 0.48
N TYR A 158 -2.56 -0.48 -0.08
CA TYR A 158 -3.22 -0.03 -1.30
C TYR A 158 -2.20 0.62 -2.24
N THR A 159 -2.38 0.49 -3.55
CA THR A 159 -1.63 1.32 -4.50
C THR A 159 -2.21 2.73 -4.56
N SER A 160 -1.41 3.71 -4.98
CA SER A 160 -1.87 5.10 -5.16
C SER A 160 -2.99 5.25 -6.21
N SER A 161 -3.15 4.26 -7.07
CA SER A 161 -4.11 4.27 -8.20
C SER A 161 -5.36 3.43 -7.95
N SER A 162 -5.47 2.73 -6.82
CA SER A 162 -6.58 1.80 -6.55
C SER A 162 -7.15 1.99 -5.15
N THR A 163 -8.47 1.87 -5.02
CA THR A 163 -9.16 1.74 -3.73
C THR A 163 -9.30 0.29 -3.28
N ALA A 164 -8.94 -0.68 -4.14
CA ALA A 164 -8.91 -2.09 -3.77
C ALA A 164 -7.62 -2.40 -3.02
N PRO A 165 -7.68 -3.13 -1.91
CA PRO A 165 -6.50 -3.57 -1.17
C PRO A 165 -5.67 -4.53 -2.02
N ILE A 166 -4.34 -4.43 -1.91
CA ILE A 166 -3.39 -5.32 -2.60
C ILE A 166 -2.87 -6.42 -1.67
N ALA A 167 -2.76 -6.14 -0.37
CA ALA A 167 -2.33 -7.10 0.62
C ALA A 167 -2.94 -6.77 1.99
N VAL A 168 -3.29 -7.80 2.74
CA VAL A 168 -3.78 -7.72 4.12
C VAL A 168 -2.87 -8.58 4.99
N TYR A 169 -2.16 -7.97 5.92
CA TYR A 169 -1.32 -8.67 6.89
C TYR A 169 -2.02 -8.75 8.24
N ASN A 170 -2.25 -9.96 8.73
CA ASN A 170 -2.74 -10.19 10.07
C ASN A 170 -1.53 -10.16 11.02
N VAL A 171 -1.45 -9.14 11.86
CA VAL A 171 -0.33 -8.94 12.78
C VAL A 171 -0.66 -9.37 14.21
N ARG A 172 -1.96 -9.57 14.48
CA ARG A 172 -2.49 -10.13 15.72
C ARG A 172 -3.89 -10.70 15.50
#